data_2472c139aa21f1adfffc02760c8836f4
#
_entry.id   2472c139aa21f1adfffc02760c8836f4
#
_cell.length_a   1.000
_cell.length_b   1.000
_cell.length_c   1.000
_cell.angle_alpha   90.00
_cell.angle_beta   90.00
_cell.angle_gamma   90.00
#
_symmetry.space_group_name_H-M   'P 1'
#
loop_
_entity.id
_entity.type
_entity.pdbx_description
1 polymer ?
#
loop_
_entity_poly.entity_id
_entity_poly.type
_entity_poly.pdbx_seq_one_letter_code
_entity_poly.pdbx_strand_id
1 'polypeptide(L)'
;MSAMNTASAIAYYRAGTAEQIYWPMSTVSWAYPRDDSGKLSQDNGHDYPQIGLLDREVARESILEYMAAAGVSEGDSQLKITFTIAGSNLQEHPAYVTFRDAAALLNELGWDVEVVPDTQALTKLSTGSLEVWAAAWGSSIDPDLYQVYHKNSTATSTLAWGYPSIKNSSTRTQEQKILDELSELIDDARSTTDKDERTALYEEAMSKVLDLAIELPVYQRSTVYVYNSNVIKESSLPSASEMNPYTSPLDKIWEIEFAD
;
A
#
# COMPACT_ATOMS: atom_id res chain seq x y z
N MET A 1 -7.35 10.08 -0.80
CA MET A 1 -6.95 9.07 -1.80
C MET A 1 -7.30 9.49 -3.22
N SER A 2 -8.49 9.99 -3.50
CA SER A 2 -8.91 10.43 -4.85
C SER A 2 -7.99 11.44 -5.55
N ALA A 3 -7.15 12.18 -4.81
CA ALA A 3 -6.15 13.09 -5.39
C ALA A 3 -4.84 12.40 -5.81
N MET A 4 -4.62 11.13 -5.49
CA MET A 4 -3.33 10.46 -5.66
C MET A 4 -3.17 9.90 -7.07
N ASN A 5 -2.17 10.36 -7.81
CA ASN A 5 -1.75 9.77 -9.08
C ASN A 5 -0.69 8.68 -8.83
N THR A 6 -1.11 7.44 -8.71
CA THR A 6 -0.23 6.31 -8.37
C THR A 6 0.75 5.96 -9.48
N ALA A 7 0.44 6.26 -10.75
CA ALA A 7 1.32 6.03 -11.88
C ALA A 7 2.65 6.80 -11.75
N SER A 8 2.64 7.96 -11.09
CA SER A 8 3.85 8.77 -10.88
C SER A 8 4.86 8.04 -9.99
N ALA A 9 4.41 7.30 -8.97
CA ALA A 9 5.29 6.53 -8.10
C ALA A 9 5.91 5.33 -8.84
N ILE A 10 5.15 4.68 -9.72
CA ILE A 10 5.65 3.56 -10.54
C ILE A 10 6.67 4.08 -11.58
N ALA A 11 6.39 5.23 -12.20
CA ALA A 11 7.27 5.84 -13.18
C ALA A 11 8.65 6.25 -12.62
N TYR A 12 8.78 6.37 -11.30
CA TYR A 12 10.07 6.59 -10.63
C TYR A 12 11.03 5.41 -10.85
N TYR A 13 10.50 4.21 -10.99
CA TYR A 13 11.31 3.00 -11.15
C TYR A 13 11.61 2.72 -12.62
N ARG A 14 12.72 2.02 -12.88
CA ARG A 14 13.05 1.51 -14.20
C ARG A 14 11.94 0.56 -14.68
N ALA A 15 11.58 0.65 -15.95
CA ALA A 15 10.56 -0.20 -16.55
C ALA A 15 10.77 -1.70 -16.22
N GLY A 16 9.73 -2.35 -15.73
CA GLY A 16 9.73 -3.76 -15.32
C GLY A 16 10.28 -4.04 -13.92
N THR A 17 10.65 -3.00 -13.14
CA THR A 17 11.13 -3.18 -11.76
C THR A 17 10.12 -2.77 -10.69
N ALA A 18 8.97 -2.26 -11.10
CA ALA A 18 7.80 -2.03 -10.26
C ALA A 18 6.53 -2.26 -11.08
N GLU A 19 5.51 -2.75 -10.43
CA GLU A 19 4.19 -2.99 -11.01
C GLU A 19 3.08 -2.46 -10.09
N GLN A 20 1.95 -2.08 -10.67
CA GLN A 20 0.76 -1.64 -9.93
C GLN A 20 0.21 -2.79 -9.10
N ILE A 21 -0.23 -2.46 -7.88
CA ILE A 21 -1.08 -3.33 -7.07
C ILE A 21 -2.40 -2.62 -6.76
N TYR A 22 -3.45 -3.40 -6.60
CA TYR A 22 -4.82 -2.91 -6.35
C TYR A 22 -5.33 -3.28 -4.97
N TRP A 23 -4.69 -4.26 -4.37
CA TRP A 23 -5.01 -4.80 -3.06
C TRP A 23 -3.80 -4.65 -2.13
N PRO A 24 -4.00 -4.47 -0.83
CA PRO A 24 -2.91 -4.33 0.14
C PRO A 24 -2.21 -5.67 0.44
N MET A 25 -1.79 -6.35 -0.61
CA MET A 25 -1.11 -7.64 -0.58
C MET A 25 -0.15 -7.76 -1.77
N SER A 26 0.88 -8.58 -1.64
CA SER A 26 1.79 -8.88 -2.75
C SER A 26 1.11 -9.74 -3.81
N THR A 27 1.29 -9.41 -5.10
CA THR A 27 0.73 -10.15 -6.25
C THR A 27 1.21 -11.59 -6.36
N VAL A 28 2.33 -11.92 -5.71
CA VAL A 28 2.86 -13.30 -5.66
C VAL A 28 2.22 -14.13 -4.53
N SER A 29 1.43 -13.52 -3.66
CA SER A 29 0.68 -14.25 -2.64
C SER A 29 -0.36 -15.14 -3.31
N TRP A 30 -0.53 -16.35 -2.79
CA TRP A 30 -1.59 -17.26 -3.23
C TRP A 30 -2.99 -16.73 -2.90
N ALA A 31 -3.12 -15.83 -1.92
CA ALA A 31 -4.36 -15.20 -1.51
C ALA A 31 -4.59 -13.81 -2.15
N TYR A 32 -3.75 -13.37 -3.10
CA TYR A 32 -4.05 -12.16 -3.86
C TYR A 32 -5.31 -12.38 -4.72
N PRO A 33 -6.31 -11.49 -4.66
CA PRO A 33 -7.55 -11.64 -5.39
C PRO A 33 -7.36 -11.82 -6.89
N ARG A 34 -8.22 -12.64 -7.49
CA ARG A 34 -8.21 -12.95 -8.92
C ARG A 34 -9.59 -12.76 -9.52
N ASP A 35 -9.63 -12.34 -10.77
CA ASP A 35 -10.85 -12.26 -11.55
C ASP A 35 -11.36 -13.66 -11.97
N ASP A 36 -12.55 -13.73 -12.57
CA ASP A 36 -13.16 -14.97 -13.04
C ASP A 36 -12.32 -15.73 -14.08
N SER A 37 -11.34 -15.08 -14.70
CA SER A 37 -10.40 -15.70 -15.63
C SER A 37 -9.13 -16.24 -14.94
N GLY A 38 -9.00 -16.06 -13.62
CA GLY A 38 -7.85 -16.45 -12.82
C GLY A 38 -6.67 -15.47 -12.89
N LYS A 39 -6.81 -14.31 -13.53
CA LYS A 39 -5.81 -13.25 -13.55
C LYS A 39 -5.87 -12.44 -12.24
N LEU A 40 -4.76 -11.77 -11.91
CA LEU A 40 -4.71 -10.85 -10.78
C LEU A 40 -5.80 -9.77 -10.93
N SER A 41 -6.63 -9.62 -9.91
CA SER A 41 -7.71 -8.63 -9.90
C SER A 41 -7.14 -7.22 -9.97
N GLN A 42 -7.71 -6.42 -10.85
CA GLN A 42 -7.44 -4.99 -11.02
C GLN A 42 -8.62 -4.14 -10.54
N ASP A 43 -9.63 -4.76 -10.00
CA ASP A 43 -10.80 -4.13 -9.41
C ASP A 43 -10.90 -4.51 -7.94
N ASN A 44 -10.97 -3.52 -7.08
CA ASN A 44 -11.13 -3.69 -5.64
C ASN A 44 -12.44 -3.04 -5.11
N GLY A 45 -13.32 -2.63 -6.02
CA GLY A 45 -14.62 -2.06 -5.69
C GLY A 45 -14.60 -0.62 -5.17
N HIS A 46 -13.47 0.09 -5.25
CA HIS A 46 -13.34 1.46 -4.76
C HIS A 46 -13.09 2.46 -5.90
N ASP A 47 -13.75 3.61 -5.83
CA ASP A 47 -13.75 4.65 -6.88
C ASP A 47 -12.55 5.60 -6.85
N TYR A 48 -11.54 5.36 -6.04
CA TYR A 48 -10.35 6.21 -6.06
C TYR A 48 -9.33 5.72 -7.10
N PRO A 49 -8.62 6.63 -7.78
CA PRO A 49 -7.76 6.27 -8.89
C PRO A 49 -6.55 5.45 -8.39
N GLN A 50 -6.33 4.32 -9.03
CA GLN A 50 -5.23 3.41 -8.72
C GLN A 50 -4.26 3.24 -9.89
N ILE A 51 -4.69 3.54 -11.11
CA ILE A 51 -3.90 3.35 -12.32
C ILE A 51 -3.93 4.59 -13.20
N GLY A 52 -2.82 4.74 -13.94
CA GLY A 52 -2.73 5.69 -15.03
C GLY A 52 -2.62 7.14 -14.58
N LEU A 53 -2.86 8.01 -15.52
CA LEU A 53 -2.93 9.44 -15.26
C LEU A 53 -4.20 9.75 -14.52
N LEU A 54 -4.07 10.49 -13.42
CA LEU A 54 -5.22 11.02 -12.71
C LEU A 54 -6.03 11.92 -13.63
N ASP A 55 -7.30 11.60 -13.83
CA ASP A 55 -8.24 12.56 -14.39
C ASP A 55 -8.58 13.59 -13.30
N ARG A 56 -8.02 14.80 -13.45
CA ARG A 56 -8.13 15.85 -12.43
C ARG A 56 -9.57 16.34 -12.23
N GLU A 57 -10.40 16.34 -13.27
CA GLU A 57 -11.79 16.77 -13.17
C GLU A 57 -12.61 15.73 -12.39
N VAL A 58 -12.48 14.45 -12.73
CA VAL A 58 -13.13 13.36 -11.99
C VAL A 58 -12.67 13.32 -10.53
N ALA A 59 -11.36 13.47 -10.28
CA ALA A 59 -10.83 13.53 -8.93
C ALA A 59 -11.37 14.72 -8.15
N ARG A 60 -11.47 15.89 -8.77
CA ARG A 60 -12.02 17.11 -8.18
C ARG A 60 -13.48 16.92 -7.77
N GLU A 61 -14.31 16.39 -8.67
CA GLU A 61 -15.72 16.11 -8.39
C GLU A 61 -15.86 15.15 -7.21
N SER A 62 -15.14 14.02 -7.22
CA SER A 62 -15.13 13.04 -6.15
C SER A 62 -14.72 13.63 -4.80
N ILE A 63 -13.65 14.47 -4.77
CA ILE A 63 -13.21 15.12 -3.53
C ILE A 63 -14.29 16.07 -3.00
N LEU A 64 -14.93 16.86 -3.86
CA LEU A 64 -16.00 17.77 -3.45
C LEU A 64 -17.21 17.03 -2.91
N GLU A 65 -17.57 15.88 -3.49
CA GLU A 65 -18.63 15.01 -3.00
C GLU A 65 -18.31 14.47 -1.59
N TYR A 66 -17.08 13.98 -1.37
CA TYR A 66 -16.65 13.52 -0.05
C TYR A 66 -16.61 14.65 0.98
N MET A 67 -16.16 15.85 0.62
CA MET A 67 -16.20 17.02 1.50
C MET A 67 -17.65 17.38 1.89
N ALA A 68 -18.55 17.39 0.92
CA ALA A 68 -19.97 17.67 1.17
C ALA A 68 -20.62 16.60 2.07
N ALA A 69 -20.34 15.32 1.81
CA ALA A 69 -20.84 14.21 2.63
C ALA A 69 -20.33 14.26 4.08
N ALA A 70 -19.09 14.73 4.27
CA ALA A 70 -18.47 14.93 5.58
C ALA A 70 -18.91 16.24 6.27
N GLY A 71 -19.68 17.11 5.60
CA GLY A 71 -20.04 18.43 6.11
C GLY A 71 -18.86 19.38 6.26
N VAL A 72 -17.79 19.18 5.49
CA VAL A 72 -16.54 19.96 5.53
C VAL A 72 -16.57 21.02 4.43
N SER A 73 -16.20 22.24 4.76
CA SER A 73 -16.16 23.37 3.83
C SER A 73 -14.76 23.92 3.67
N GLU A 74 -14.52 24.66 2.60
CA GLU A 74 -13.26 25.38 2.37
C GLU A 74 -12.83 26.18 3.63
N GLY A 75 -11.57 26.04 4.01
CA GLY A 75 -11.00 26.69 5.19
C GLY A 75 -11.29 25.99 6.54
N ASP A 76 -11.96 24.82 6.53
CA ASP A 76 -12.12 24.01 7.73
C ASP A 76 -10.75 23.51 8.22
N SER A 77 -10.56 23.52 9.54
CA SER A 77 -9.30 23.05 10.15
C SER A 77 -9.00 21.57 9.89
N GLN A 78 -10.00 20.77 9.57
CA GLN A 78 -9.85 19.37 9.16
C GLN A 78 -9.19 19.23 7.79
N LEU A 79 -9.16 20.29 6.98
CA LEU A 79 -8.49 20.32 5.68
C LEU A 79 -6.99 20.66 5.76
N LYS A 80 -6.47 20.87 6.97
CA LYS A 80 -5.04 21.08 7.18
C LYS A 80 -4.35 19.74 7.42
N ILE A 81 -3.52 19.32 6.45
CA ILE A 81 -2.89 17.98 6.47
C ILE A 81 -1.44 18.06 6.01
N THR A 82 -0.57 17.32 6.68
CA THR A 82 0.84 17.17 6.33
C THR A 82 1.09 15.83 5.64
N PHE A 83 1.64 15.87 4.44
CA PHE A 83 2.14 14.71 3.72
C PHE A 83 3.63 14.54 4.02
N THR A 84 3.99 13.48 4.73
CA THR A 84 5.35 13.26 5.21
C THR A 84 6.10 12.26 4.33
N ILE A 85 7.30 12.64 3.89
CA ILE A 85 8.24 11.78 3.16
C ILE A 85 9.46 11.52 4.04
N ALA A 86 9.80 10.24 4.21
CA ALA A 86 10.96 9.84 4.99
C ALA A 86 12.27 10.29 4.33
N GLY A 87 13.19 10.84 5.14
CA GLY A 87 14.50 11.29 4.70
C GLY A 87 14.63 12.81 4.62
N SER A 88 15.71 13.28 4.00
CA SER A 88 16.04 14.70 3.88
C SER A 88 15.83 15.25 2.47
N ASN A 89 15.71 14.40 1.46
CA ASN A 89 15.58 14.79 0.06
C ASN A 89 14.24 14.31 -0.51
N LEU A 90 13.29 15.21 -0.62
CA LEU A 90 11.96 14.95 -1.17
C LEU A 90 12.01 14.39 -2.59
N GLN A 91 12.88 14.95 -3.45
CA GLN A 91 12.87 14.65 -4.89
C GLN A 91 13.37 13.24 -5.23
N GLU A 92 14.12 12.64 -4.31
CA GLU A 92 14.65 11.28 -4.47
C GLU A 92 13.71 10.20 -3.95
N HIS A 93 12.52 10.57 -3.47
CA HIS A 93 11.56 9.60 -2.96
C HIS A 93 10.47 9.28 -4.01
N PRO A 94 10.14 8.00 -4.25
CA PRO A 94 9.16 7.62 -5.29
C PRO A 94 7.76 8.22 -5.09
N ALA A 95 7.34 8.45 -3.85
CA ALA A 95 6.05 9.07 -3.56
C ALA A 95 6.02 10.59 -3.73
N TYR A 96 7.18 11.26 -3.97
CA TYR A 96 7.22 12.73 -3.99
C TYR A 96 6.31 13.34 -5.05
N VAL A 97 6.38 12.86 -6.28
CA VAL A 97 5.57 13.42 -7.38
C VAL A 97 4.07 13.20 -7.09
N THR A 98 3.69 12.01 -6.62
CA THR A 98 2.31 11.71 -6.23
C THR A 98 1.80 12.66 -5.14
N PHE A 99 2.58 12.85 -4.08
CA PHE A 99 2.20 13.74 -2.97
C PHE A 99 2.15 15.21 -3.38
N ARG A 100 3.14 15.69 -4.15
CA ARG A 100 3.16 17.06 -4.67
C ARG A 100 1.93 17.37 -5.53
N ASP A 101 1.60 16.48 -6.45
CA ASP A 101 0.50 16.69 -7.37
C ASP A 101 -0.85 16.58 -6.66
N ALA A 102 -0.97 15.66 -5.69
CA ALA A 102 -2.15 15.57 -4.82
C ALA A 102 -2.30 16.80 -3.93
N ALA A 103 -1.24 17.28 -3.31
CA ALA A 103 -1.27 18.52 -2.51
C ALA A 103 -1.68 19.72 -3.35
N ALA A 104 -1.15 19.84 -4.59
CA ALA A 104 -1.54 20.91 -5.50
C ALA A 104 -3.04 20.90 -5.82
N LEU A 105 -3.61 19.70 -6.13
CA LEU A 105 -5.04 19.57 -6.39
C LEU A 105 -5.89 19.90 -5.17
N LEU A 106 -5.50 19.40 -3.99
CA LEU A 106 -6.24 19.64 -2.76
C LEU A 106 -6.20 21.12 -2.35
N ASN A 107 -5.04 21.78 -2.50
CA ASN A 107 -4.91 23.22 -2.21
C ASN A 107 -5.75 24.10 -3.15
N GLU A 108 -5.97 23.69 -4.41
CA GLU A 108 -6.92 24.35 -5.31
C GLU A 108 -8.38 24.23 -4.83
N LEU A 109 -8.68 23.24 -3.99
CA LEU A 109 -10.00 23.00 -3.38
C LEU A 109 -10.13 23.58 -1.96
N GLY A 110 -9.20 24.45 -1.56
CA GLY A 110 -9.26 25.15 -0.27
C GLY A 110 -8.65 24.38 0.91
N TRP A 111 -7.92 23.29 0.65
CA TRP A 111 -7.13 22.59 1.66
C TRP A 111 -5.85 23.36 1.98
N ASP A 112 -5.22 23.04 3.12
CA ASP A 112 -3.88 23.50 3.51
C ASP A 112 -2.98 22.27 3.65
N VAL A 113 -2.42 21.83 2.51
CA VAL A 113 -1.61 20.61 2.42
C VAL A 113 -0.16 20.97 2.17
N GLU A 114 0.72 20.51 3.06
CA GLU A 114 2.17 20.63 2.94
C GLU A 114 2.80 19.25 2.69
N VAL A 115 3.81 19.18 1.80
CA VAL A 115 4.66 17.99 1.61
C VAL A 115 6.02 18.25 2.23
N VAL A 116 6.35 17.52 3.28
CA VAL A 116 7.54 17.76 4.09
C VAL A 116 8.49 16.56 4.14
N PRO A 117 9.82 16.77 4.11
CA PRO A 117 10.78 15.73 4.42
C PRO A 117 10.92 15.57 5.94
N ASP A 118 11.08 14.34 6.41
CA ASP A 118 11.32 14.09 7.82
C ASP A 118 12.30 12.93 8.02
N THR A 119 13.45 13.22 8.60
CA THR A 119 14.46 12.20 8.91
C THR A 119 14.10 11.31 10.08
N GLN A 120 13.06 11.69 10.86
CA GLN A 120 12.52 10.92 11.97
C GLN A 120 11.19 10.24 11.61
N ALA A 121 10.80 10.24 10.33
CA ALA A 121 9.52 9.72 9.87
C ALA A 121 9.23 8.29 10.37
N LEU A 122 10.22 7.39 10.35
CA LEU A 122 10.03 6.01 10.85
C LEU A 122 9.71 5.96 12.34
N THR A 123 10.34 6.80 13.16
CA THR A 123 10.03 6.90 14.60
C THR A 123 8.63 7.46 14.80
N LYS A 124 8.26 8.50 14.08
CA LYS A 124 6.92 9.10 14.14
C LYS A 124 5.84 8.15 13.63
N LEU A 125 6.14 7.37 12.58
CA LEU A 125 5.25 6.31 12.09
C LEU A 125 4.97 5.28 13.19
N SER A 126 6.00 4.80 13.85
CA SER A 126 5.87 3.80 14.92
C SER A 126 5.12 4.29 16.16
N THR A 127 4.95 5.59 16.30
CA THR A 127 4.17 6.22 17.39
C THR A 127 2.79 6.73 16.94
N GLY A 128 2.43 6.56 15.67
CA GLY A 128 1.16 7.04 15.10
C GLY A 128 1.06 8.56 15.03
N SER A 129 2.20 9.25 14.86
CA SER A 129 2.27 10.72 14.89
C SER A 129 2.31 11.34 13.48
N LEU A 130 2.12 10.55 12.42
CA LEU A 130 2.04 11.01 11.04
C LEU A 130 0.58 11.03 10.56
N GLU A 131 0.24 12.00 9.73
CA GLU A 131 -1.11 12.13 9.16
C GLU A 131 -1.22 11.38 7.83
N VAL A 132 -0.39 11.74 6.84
CA VAL A 132 -0.27 11.03 5.55
C VAL A 132 1.19 10.72 5.29
N TRP A 133 1.47 9.49 4.90
CA TRP A 133 2.82 9.00 4.74
C TRP A 133 2.88 7.91 3.66
N ALA A 134 4.10 7.61 3.19
CA ALA A 134 4.35 6.52 2.27
C ALA A 134 5.40 5.57 2.87
N ALA A 135 5.09 4.27 2.85
CA ALA A 135 5.99 3.22 3.29
C ALA A 135 5.82 1.96 2.44
N ALA A 136 6.67 0.98 2.68
CA ALA A 136 6.60 -0.32 2.04
C ALA A 136 6.63 -1.43 3.08
N TRP A 137 5.87 -2.48 2.85
CA TRP A 137 5.81 -3.68 3.67
C TRP A 137 6.61 -4.80 3.03
N GLY A 138 7.23 -5.63 3.87
CA GLY A 138 7.76 -6.91 3.44
C GLY A 138 6.65 -7.95 3.38
N SER A 139 6.59 -8.72 2.29
CA SER A 139 5.67 -9.84 2.15
C SER A 139 6.18 -11.07 2.88
N SER A 140 5.28 -11.90 3.44
CA SER A 140 5.56 -13.22 4.03
C SER A 140 4.97 -14.32 3.16
N ILE A 141 5.46 -15.56 3.35
CA ILE A 141 4.97 -16.74 2.61
C ILE A 141 3.50 -17.02 2.94
N ASP A 142 3.14 -16.96 4.22
CA ASP A 142 1.73 -17.00 4.64
C ASP A 142 1.19 -15.56 4.65
N PRO A 143 0.07 -15.30 3.95
CA PRO A 143 -0.51 -13.96 3.82
C PRO A 143 -1.32 -13.53 5.05
N ASP A 144 -0.89 -13.89 6.27
CA ASP A 144 -1.60 -13.54 7.51
C ASP A 144 -1.66 -12.02 7.72
N LEU A 145 -2.85 -11.46 7.68
CA LEU A 145 -3.12 -10.04 7.86
C LEU A 145 -3.13 -9.58 9.32
N TYR A 146 -3.05 -10.50 10.30
CA TYR A 146 -3.22 -10.18 11.71
C TYR A 146 -2.22 -9.14 12.21
N GLN A 147 -0.94 -9.34 11.92
CA GLN A 147 0.10 -8.45 12.43
C GLN A 147 -0.08 -7.01 11.95
N VAL A 148 -0.53 -6.83 10.72
CA VAL A 148 -0.61 -5.52 10.09
C VAL A 148 -1.94 -4.82 10.38
N TYR A 149 -3.08 -5.56 10.31
CA TYR A 149 -4.40 -4.93 10.27
C TYR A 149 -5.35 -5.32 11.40
N HIS A 150 -5.05 -6.34 12.22
CA HIS A 150 -5.97 -6.72 13.27
C HIS A 150 -5.98 -5.71 14.43
N LYS A 151 -7.17 -5.31 14.91
CA LYS A 151 -7.35 -4.28 15.97
C LYS A 151 -6.63 -4.57 17.29
N ASN A 152 -6.33 -5.84 17.58
CA ASN A 152 -5.64 -6.29 18.79
C ASN A 152 -4.16 -6.65 18.54
N SER A 153 -3.64 -6.42 17.33
CA SER A 153 -2.21 -6.59 17.08
C SER A 153 -1.39 -5.64 17.95
N THR A 154 -0.26 -6.12 18.43
CA THR A 154 0.71 -5.32 19.19
C THR A 154 1.76 -4.67 18.31
N ALA A 155 1.68 -4.87 17.01
CA ALA A 155 2.58 -4.22 16.06
C ALA A 155 2.34 -2.70 15.99
N THR A 156 3.39 -1.96 15.71
CA THR A 156 3.33 -0.49 15.60
C THR A 156 2.47 -0.02 14.42
N SER A 157 2.17 -0.90 13.46
CA SER A 157 1.24 -0.62 12.36
C SER A 157 -0.13 -0.16 12.84
N THR A 158 -0.67 -0.73 13.92
CA THR A 158 -1.98 -0.33 14.47
C THR A 158 -2.00 1.12 14.96
N LEU A 159 -0.87 1.64 15.42
CA LEU A 159 -0.70 3.06 15.75
C LEU A 159 -0.65 3.92 14.49
N ALA A 160 0.10 3.46 13.48
CA ALA A 160 0.24 4.15 12.20
C ALA A 160 -1.10 4.28 11.46
N TRP A 161 -1.98 3.28 11.56
CA TRP A 161 -3.35 3.31 11.02
C TRP A 161 -4.33 4.17 11.83
N GLY A 162 -3.91 4.74 12.96
CA GLY A 162 -4.77 5.56 13.81
C GLY A 162 -5.84 4.78 14.58
N TYR A 163 -5.69 3.47 14.77
CA TYR A 163 -6.66 2.62 15.47
C TYR A 163 -7.02 3.11 16.90
N PRO A 164 -6.09 3.63 17.70
CA PRO A 164 -6.46 4.20 18.99
C PRO A 164 -7.47 5.34 18.87
N SER A 165 -7.35 6.18 17.84
CA SER A 165 -8.30 7.27 17.58
C SER A 165 -9.67 6.75 17.15
N ILE A 166 -9.72 5.67 16.35
CA ILE A 166 -10.98 5.02 15.97
C ILE A 166 -11.62 4.39 17.21
N LYS A 167 -10.90 3.54 17.92
CA LYS A 167 -11.41 2.76 19.08
C LYS A 167 -11.92 3.63 20.22
N ASN A 168 -11.32 4.79 20.46
CA ASN A 168 -11.65 5.68 21.58
C ASN A 168 -12.62 6.81 21.19
N SER A 169 -13.05 6.89 19.95
CA SER A 169 -13.97 7.94 19.48
C SER A 169 -15.42 7.63 19.87
N SER A 170 -16.15 8.63 20.28
CA SER A 170 -17.60 8.55 20.47
C SER A 170 -18.41 8.85 19.19
N THR A 171 -17.74 9.30 18.13
CA THR A 171 -18.37 9.73 16.87
C THR A 171 -18.03 8.84 15.66
N ARG A 172 -16.95 8.06 15.72
CA ARG A 172 -16.49 7.20 14.64
C ARG A 172 -17.08 5.78 14.74
N THR A 173 -18.38 5.68 14.92
CA THR A 173 -19.07 4.40 15.13
C THR A 173 -19.06 3.51 13.88
N GLN A 174 -19.05 4.11 12.70
CA GLN A 174 -18.99 3.38 11.44
C GLN A 174 -17.60 2.75 11.25
N GLU A 175 -16.54 3.52 11.47
CA GLU A 175 -15.18 3.04 11.37
C GLU A 175 -14.86 1.97 12.43
N GLN A 176 -15.44 2.11 13.64
CA GLN A 176 -15.34 1.07 14.68
C GLN A 176 -15.97 -0.24 14.21
N LYS A 177 -17.15 -0.18 13.59
CA LYS A 177 -17.84 -1.34 13.07
C LYS A 177 -17.02 -2.02 11.97
N ILE A 178 -16.49 -1.24 11.01
CA ILE A 178 -15.64 -1.78 9.93
C ILE A 178 -14.37 -2.42 10.51
N LEU A 179 -13.76 -1.80 11.52
CA LEU A 179 -12.56 -2.34 12.18
C LEU A 179 -12.84 -3.64 12.95
N ASP A 180 -14.04 -3.77 13.52
CA ASP A 180 -14.49 -4.99 14.17
C ASP A 180 -14.70 -6.12 13.14
N GLU A 181 -15.44 -5.84 12.06
CA GLU A 181 -15.66 -6.78 10.94
C GLU A 181 -14.33 -7.23 10.31
N LEU A 182 -13.40 -6.30 10.03
CA LEU A 182 -12.05 -6.59 9.53
C LEU A 182 -11.33 -7.60 10.45
N SER A 183 -11.41 -7.36 11.76
CA SER A 183 -10.72 -8.21 12.73
C SER A 183 -11.33 -9.60 12.85
N GLU A 184 -12.66 -9.71 12.77
CA GLU A 184 -13.38 -10.99 12.75
C GLU A 184 -13.00 -11.80 11.50
N LEU A 185 -12.98 -11.19 10.32
CA LEU A 185 -12.56 -11.85 9.06
C LEU A 185 -11.12 -12.38 9.14
N ILE A 186 -10.20 -11.61 9.77
CA ILE A 186 -8.82 -12.05 9.98
C ILE A 186 -8.77 -13.25 10.94
N ASP A 187 -9.54 -13.24 12.02
CA ASP A 187 -9.57 -14.34 12.98
C ASP A 187 -10.17 -15.61 12.34
N ASP A 188 -11.23 -15.48 11.54
CA ASP A 188 -11.84 -16.57 10.78
C ASP A 188 -10.86 -17.16 9.77
N ALA A 189 -10.15 -16.32 9.00
CA ALA A 189 -9.13 -16.77 8.05
C ALA A 189 -7.97 -17.53 8.73
N ARG A 190 -7.66 -17.22 9.98
CA ARG A 190 -6.64 -17.92 10.77
C ARG A 190 -7.16 -19.23 11.40
N SER A 191 -8.48 -19.40 11.48
CA SER A 191 -9.11 -20.58 12.08
C SER A 191 -9.29 -21.74 11.11
N THR A 192 -9.21 -21.50 9.80
CA THR A 192 -9.33 -22.52 8.75
C THR A 192 -8.02 -22.81 8.05
N THR A 193 -7.84 -24.03 7.57
CA THR A 193 -6.70 -24.46 6.72
C THR A 193 -7.09 -24.59 5.23
N ASP A 194 -8.37 -24.42 4.91
CA ASP A 194 -8.84 -24.41 3.54
C ASP A 194 -8.37 -23.13 2.85
N LYS A 195 -7.63 -23.30 1.75
CA LYS A 195 -7.04 -22.17 1.04
C LYS A 195 -8.07 -21.30 0.31
N ASP A 196 -9.10 -21.92 -0.24
CA ASP A 196 -10.11 -21.18 -1.01
C ASP A 196 -10.95 -20.35 -0.04
N GLU A 197 -11.33 -20.93 1.10
CA GLU A 197 -12.01 -20.21 2.17
C GLU A 197 -11.15 -19.06 2.72
N ARG A 198 -9.86 -19.31 3.00
CA ARG A 198 -8.92 -18.25 3.45
C ARG A 198 -8.76 -17.14 2.43
N THR A 199 -8.71 -17.49 1.14
CA THR A 199 -8.61 -16.48 0.07
C THR A 199 -9.81 -15.56 0.08
N ALA A 200 -11.02 -16.11 0.15
CA ALA A 200 -12.25 -15.31 0.20
C ALA A 200 -12.32 -14.41 1.44
N LEU A 201 -11.96 -14.93 2.62
CA LEU A 201 -11.92 -14.16 3.87
C LEU A 201 -10.89 -13.04 3.82
N TYR A 202 -9.70 -13.28 3.25
CA TYR A 202 -8.69 -12.24 3.11
C TYR A 202 -9.07 -11.18 2.07
N GLU A 203 -9.75 -11.56 0.98
CA GLU A 203 -10.27 -10.59 0.02
C GLU A 203 -11.28 -9.64 0.68
N GLU A 204 -12.23 -10.20 1.45
CA GLU A 204 -13.20 -9.41 2.19
C GLU A 204 -12.52 -8.54 3.27
N ALA A 205 -11.54 -9.09 4.00
CA ALA A 205 -10.76 -8.33 4.98
C ALA A 205 -10.00 -7.16 4.33
N MET A 206 -9.35 -7.38 3.18
CA MET A 206 -8.67 -6.31 2.44
C MET A 206 -9.64 -5.25 1.92
N SER A 207 -10.87 -5.63 1.52
CA SER A 207 -11.91 -4.66 1.19
C SER A 207 -12.23 -3.76 2.39
N LYS A 208 -12.27 -4.30 3.63
CA LYS A 208 -12.45 -3.49 4.85
C LYS A 208 -11.29 -2.53 5.13
N VAL A 209 -10.05 -2.92 4.80
CA VAL A 209 -8.88 -2.01 4.87
C VAL A 209 -9.09 -0.81 3.96
N LEU A 210 -9.59 -1.05 2.75
CA LEU A 210 -9.89 -0.01 1.77
C LEU A 210 -11.10 0.84 2.18
N ASP A 211 -12.15 0.24 2.76
CA ASP A 211 -13.32 0.95 3.32
C ASP A 211 -12.91 1.91 4.44
N LEU A 212 -11.96 1.54 5.29
CA LEU A 212 -11.39 2.41 6.31
C LEU A 212 -10.51 3.53 5.73
N ALA A 213 -10.14 3.44 4.46
CA ALA A 213 -9.24 4.36 3.77
C ALA A 213 -7.90 4.60 4.51
N ILE A 214 -7.41 3.58 5.22
CA ILE A 214 -6.16 3.66 6.00
C ILE A 214 -4.93 3.38 5.12
N GLU A 215 -5.12 2.69 3.99
CA GLU A 215 -4.05 2.37 3.04
C GLU A 215 -4.55 2.52 1.60
N LEU A 216 -3.73 3.14 0.75
CA LEU A 216 -3.87 3.13 -0.70
C LEU A 216 -2.78 2.22 -1.26
N PRO A 217 -3.11 1.04 -1.81
CA PRO A 217 -2.16 0.20 -2.51
C PRO A 217 -1.62 0.93 -3.74
N VAL A 218 -0.31 0.97 -3.92
CA VAL A 218 0.30 1.71 -5.03
C VAL A 218 1.10 0.79 -5.94
N TYR A 219 2.13 0.16 -5.42
CA TYR A 219 3.00 -0.70 -6.23
C TYR A 219 3.73 -1.72 -5.38
N GLN A 220 4.16 -2.80 -6.03
CA GLN A 220 5.22 -3.64 -5.50
C GLN A 220 6.46 -3.57 -6.39
N ARG A 221 7.64 -3.73 -5.79
CA ARG A 221 8.92 -3.75 -6.51
C ARG A 221 9.36 -5.17 -6.76
N SER A 222 9.97 -5.37 -7.93
CA SER A 222 10.72 -6.59 -8.22
C SER A 222 12.13 -6.49 -7.63
N THR A 223 12.62 -7.57 -7.08
CA THR A 223 14.04 -7.68 -6.72
C THR A 223 14.86 -7.83 -8.00
N VAL A 224 15.94 -7.05 -8.11
CA VAL A 224 16.84 -7.09 -9.26
C VAL A 224 18.21 -7.56 -8.80
N TYR A 225 18.72 -8.59 -9.45
CA TYR A 225 20.08 -9.07 -9.24
C TYR A 225 20.95 -8.67 -10.43
N VAL A 226 22.09 -8.08 -10.11
CA VAL A 226 23.07 -7.65 -11.12
C VAL A 226 24.32 -8.50 -10.97
N TYR A 227 24.79 -9.06 -12.05
CA TYR A 227 25.99 -9.89 -12.09
C TYR A 227 26.92 -9.49 -13.26
N ASN A 228 28.19 -9.86 -13.16
CA ASN A 228 29.15 -9.66 -14.23
C ASN A 228 29.18 -10.93 -15.12
N SER A 229 28.68 -10.82 -16.34
CA SER A 229 28.59 -11.94 -17.30
C SER A 229 29.96 -12.44 -17.78
N ASN A 230 31.07 -11.71 -17.56
CA ASN A 230 32.40 -12.17 -17.78
C ASN A 230 32.98 -13.03 -16.63
N VAL A 231 32.24 -13.09 -15.51
CA VAL A 231 32.66 -13.83 -14.30
C VAL A 231 31.66 -14.94 -13.97
N ILE A 232 30.38 -14.70 -14.17
CA ILE A 232 29.32 -15.65 -13.86
C ILE A 232 28.72 -16.17 -15.16
N LYS A 233 28.65 -17.48 -15.29
CA LYS A 233 28.00 -18.17 -16.41
C LYS A 233 26.47 -18.02 -16.27
N GLU A 234 25.84 -17.29 -17.19
CA GLU A 234 24.42 -16.99 -17.15
C GLU A 234 23.53 -18.23 -17.04
N SER A 235 23.88 -19.30 -17.76
CA SER A 235 23.10 -20.54 -17.74
C SER A 235 23.13 -21.31 -16.41
N SER A 236 24.00 -20.92 -15.46
CA SER A 236 24.07 -21.49 -14.13
C SER A 236 23.24 -20.73 -13.12
N LEU A 237 22.68 -19.56 -13.50
CA LEU A 237 21.77 -18.80 -12.64
C LEU A 237 20.37 -19.43 -12.67
N PRO A 238 19.63 -19.36 -11.55
CA PRO A 238 18.24 -19.82 -11.54
C PRO A 238 17.40 -19.05 -12.56
N SER A 239 16.54 -19.76 -13.25
CA SER A 239 15.60 -19.15 -14.20
C SER A 239 14.55 -18.30 -13.48
N ALA A 240 13.91 -17.39 -14.20
CA ALA A 240 12.84 -16.55 -13.65
C ALA A 240 11.68 -17.38 -13.05
N SER A 241 11.42 -18.59 -13.55
CA SER A 241 10.39 -19.49 -13.05
C SER A 241 10.76 -20.20 -11.74
N GLU A 242 12.05 -20.25 -11.40
CA GLU A 242 12.57 -20.81 -10.14
C GLU A 242 12.69 -19.74 -9.04
N MET A 243 12.60 -18.48 -9.44
CA MET A 243 12.70 -17.34 -8.52
C MET A 243 11.33 -16.95 -7.99
N ASN A 244 11.29 -16.58 -6.73
CA ASN A 244 10.14 -15.96 -6.07
C ASN A 244 10.65 -14.94 -5.03
N PRO A 245 9.80 -14.13 -4.43
CA PRO A 245 10.23 -13.08 -3.48
C PRO A 245 10.95 -13.61 -2.23
N TYR A 246 10.87 -14.90 -1.97
CA TYR A 246 11.44 -15.57 -0.79
C TYR A 246 12.68 -16.36 -1.11
N THR A 247 13.11 -16.39 -2.38
CA THR A 247 14.31 -17.09 -2.84
C THR A 247 15.32 -16.11 -3.42
N SER A 248 16.59 -16.42 -3.19
CA SER A 248 17.72 -15.66 -3.73
C SER A 248 18.54 -16.56 -4.65
N PRO A 249 19.17 -16.05 -5.73
CA PRO A 249 20.17 -16.79 -6.47
C PRO A 249 21.28 -17.36 -5.57
N LEU A 250 21.51 -16.72 -4.42
CA LEU A 250 22.55 -17.15 -3.46
C LEU A 250 22.12 -18.32 -2.58
N ASP A 251 20.83 -18.69 -2.55
CA ASP A 251 20.36 -19.83 -1.77
C ASP A 251 20.95 -21.17 -2.27
N LYS A 252 21.36 -21.18 -3.56
CA LYS A 252 22.03 -22.30 -4.20
C LYS A 252 23.35 -21.86 -4.83
N ILE A 253 24.13 -21.06 -4.11
CA ILE A 253 25.38 -20.48 -4.61
C ILE A 253 26.35 -21.53 -5.15
N TRP A 254 26.28 -22.75 -4.66
CA TRP A 254 27.12 -23.89 -5.12
C TRP A 254 26.73 -24.40 -6.51
N GLU A 255 25.61 -24.02 -7.08
CA GLU A 255 25.18 -24.34 -8.45
C GLU A 255 25.64 -23.29 -9.45
N ILE A 256 26.15 -22.14 -8.98
CA ILE A 256 26.61 -21.03 -9.83
C ILE A 256 28.01 -21.32 -10.31
N GLU A 257 28.20 -21.28 -11.63
CA GLU A 257 29.50 -21.54 -12.31
C GLU A 257 30.16 -20.22 -12.72
N PHE A 258 31.49 -20.27 -12.80
CA PHE A 258 32.24 -19.18 -13.44
C PHE A 258 32.11 -19.28 -14.98
N ALA A 259 32.15 -18.12 -15.62
CA ALA A 259 32.26 -18.02 -17.07
C ALA A 259 33.61 -18.56 -17.52
N ASP A 260 33.67 -19.18 -18.73
CA ASP A 260 34.88 -19.71 -19.32
C ASP A 260 35.86 -18.60 -19.71
#